data_e1b218874c59a743881269908e64066d
#
_entry.id   e1b218874c59a743881269908e64066d
#
_cell.length_a   1.000
_cell.length_b   1.000
_cell.length_c   1.000
_cell.angle_alpha   90.00
_cell.angle_beta   90.00
_cell.angle_gamma   90.00
#
_symmetry.space_group_name_H-M   'P 1'
#
loop_
_entity.id
_entity.type
_entity.pdbx_description
1 polymer ?
#
loop_
_entity_poly.entity_id
_entity_poly.type
_entity_poly.pdbx_seq_one_letter_code
_entity_poly.pdbx_strand_id
1 'polypeptide(L)'
;MSELTVASRYAKSFIELAEEQKILEEIKNDMVFFMHTLKENTQLQTVLGNPIISFSKKLNILTAIFESRVNKLSIAFYKLMINKGRGDVLYVTAHEFVDQYNIIKHITKASVVSATALSAANKQKFADEVKQAVGGTVILDTKVDPALIGGFVLTIGDRQLDTSIASSLKKLKKDFAGGVIQ
;
A
#
# COMPACT_ATOMS: atom_id res chain seq x y z
N MET A 1 -2.51 -8.26 -21.80
CA MET A 1 -1.68 -7.47 -20.87
C MET A 1 -2.27 -7.66 -19.49
N SER A 2 -1.44 -7.90 -18.47
CA SER A 2 -1.97 -8.01 -17.11
C SER A 2 -2.53 -6.65 -16.63
N GLU A 3 -3.53 -6.70 -15.77
CA GLU A 3 -4.13 -5.49 -15.15
C GLU A 3 -3.07 -4.60 -14.49
N LEU A 4 -2.09 -5.22 -13.81
CA LEU A 4 -0.95 -4.53 -13.19
C LEU A 4 -0.11 -3.74 -14.20
N THR A 5 0.16 -4.30 -15.39
CA THR A 5 0.94 -3.59 -16.41
C THR A 5 0.20 -2.34 -16.93
N VAL A 6 -1.11 -2.43 -17.05
CA VAL A 6 -1.95 -1.29 -17.44
C VAL A 6 -1.99 -0.25 -16.32
N ALA A 7 -2.24 -0.69 -15.09
CA ALA A 7 -2.27 0.16 -13.91
C ALA A 7 -0.97 0.94 -13.73
N SER A 8 0.16 0.25 -13.84
CA SER A 8 1.50 0.86 -13.68
C SER A 8 1.77 1.96 -14.73
N ARG A 9 1.34 1.76 -16.00
CA ARG A 9 1.49 2.79 -17.04
C ARG A 9 0.63 4.02 -16.77
N TYR A 10 -0.63 3.83 -16.37
CA TYR A 10 -1.51 4.95 -16.03
C TYR A 10 -1.01 5.69 -14.79
N ALA A 11 -0.55 4.96 -13.77
CA ALA A 11 0.04 5.56 -12.57
C ALA A 11 1.26 6.41 -12.91
N LYS A 12 2.19 5.89 -13.72
CA LYS A 12 3.38 6.61 -14.15
C LYS A 12 3.04 7.91 -14.89
N SER A 13 2.16 7.83 -15.89
CA SER A 13 1.74 9.01 -16.66
C SER A 13 1.04 10.06 -15.78
N PHE A 14 0.29 9.60 -14.77
CA PHE A 14 -0.40 10.48 -13.85
C PHE A 14 0.55 11.15 -12.85
N ILE A 15 1.60 10.44 -12.42
CA ILE A 15 2.69 11.01 -11.61
C ILE A 15 3.42 12.10 -12.40
N GLU A 16 3.83 11.82 -13.64
CA GLU A 16 4.52 12.79 -14.50
C GLU A 16 3.70 14.07 -14.66
N LEU A 17 2.40 13.95 -14.93
CA LEU A 17 1.49 15.10 -15.03
C LEU A 17 1.35 15.86 -13.70
N ALA A 18 1.28 15.15 -12.58
CA ALA A 18 1.17 15.75 -11.25
C ALA A 18 2.48 16.49 -10.84
N GLU A 19 3.64 15.99 -11.28
CA GLU A 19 4.94 16.66 -11.10
C GLU A 19 5.06 17.94 -11.93
N GLU A 20 4.64 17.90 -13.20
CA GLU A 20 4.62 19.08 -14.07
C GLU A 20 3.79 20.22 -13.48
N GLN A 21 2.64 19.87 -12.85
CA GLN A 21 1.76 20.84 -12.20
C GLN A 21 2.18 21.17 -10.75
N LYS A 22 3.22 20.54 -10.21
CA LYS A 22 3.71 20.71 -8.82
C LYS A 22 2.67 20.42 -7.73
N ILE A 23 1.75 19.52 -7.99
CA ILE A 23 0.66 19.12 -7.07
C ILE A 23 0.73 17.64 -6.69
N LEU A 24 1.90 17.01 -6.83
CA LEU A 24 2.09 15.58 -6.61
C LEU A 24 1.65 15.13 -5.21
N GLU A 25 1.90 15.93 -4.17
CA GLU A 25 1.50 15.63 -2.79
C GLU A 25 -0.03 15.64 -2.61
N GLU A 26 -0.71 16.59 -3.25
CA GLU A 26 -2.17 16.66 -3.21
C GLU A 26 -2.78 15.44 -3.88
N ILE A 27 -2.30 15.11 -5.09
CA ILE A 27 -2.77 13.94 -5.85
C ILE A 27 -2.50 12.64 -5.09
N LYS A 28 -1.35 12.52 -4.41
CA LYS A 28 -1.06 11.35 -3.56
C LYS A 28 -2.09 11.22 -2.44
N ASN A 29 -2.46 12.32 -1.79
CA ASN A 29 -3.47 12.30 -0.74
C ASN A 29 -4.85 11.92 -1.29
N ASP A 30 -5.20 12.42 -2.47
CA ASP A 30 -6.42 12.05 -3.19
C ASP A 30 -6.47 10.56 -3.51
N MET A 31 -5.35 9.97 -3.97
CA MET A 31 -5.27 8.53 -4.26
C MET A 31 -5.42 7.69 -2.98
N VAL A 32 -4.79 8.11 -1.89
CA VAL A 32 -4.94 7.43 -0.58
C VAL A 32 -6.40 7.51 -0.10
N PHE A 33 -7.02 8.69 -0.19
CA PHE A 33 -8.43 8.88 0.17
C PHE A 33 -9.35 8.02 -0.70
N PHE A 34 -9.11 7.97 -2.01
CA PHE A 34 -9.83 7.12 -2.94
C PHE A 34 -9.74 5.64 -2.57
N MET A 35 -8.53 5.12 -2.33
CA MET A 35 -8.31 3.73 -1.92
C MET A 35 -9.03 3.39 -0.61
N HIS A 36 -8.96 4.29 0.39
CA HIS A 36 -9.64 4.10 1.66
C HIS A 36 -11.16 4.02 1.49
N THR A 37 -11.72 4.94 0.71
CA THR A 37 -13.16 4.97 0.41
C THR A 37 -13.63 3.68 -0.28
N LEU A 38 -12.86 3.17 -1.24
CA LEU A 38 -13.21 1.91 -1.92
C LEU A 38 -13.05 0.68 -1.00
N LYS A 39 -12.07 0.70 -0.11
CA LYS A 39 -11.85 -0.37 0.86
C LYS A 39 -13.00 -0.47 1.87
N GLU A 40 -13.52 0.67 2.31
CA GLU A 40 -14.69 0.72 3.21
C GLU A 40 -15.99 0.38 2.50
N ASN A 41 -16.08 0.69 1.19
CA ASN A 41 -17.28 0.51 0.38
C ASN A 41 -17.03 -0.46 -0.77
N THR A 42 -17.03 -1.76 -0.48
CA THR A 42 -16.84 -2.83 -1.48
C THR A 42 -17.89 -2.80 -2.60
N GLN A 43 -19.09 -2.30 -2.31
CA GLN A 43 -20.13 -2.09 -3.33
C GLN A 43 -19.70 -1.09 -4.39
N LEU A 44 -19.01 0.00 -4.02
CA LEU A 44 -18.50 0.98 -4.98
C LEU A 44 -17.45 0.35 -5.90
N GLN A 45 -16.55 -0.47 -5.36
CA GLN A 45 -15.59 -1.20 -6.16
C GLN A 45 -16.26 -2.14 -7.15
N THR A 46 -17.28 -2.88 -6.72
CA THR A 46 -18.06 -3.77 -7.59
C THR A 46 -18.77 -2.99 -8.70
N VAL A 47 -19.35 -1.82 -8.39
CA VAL A 47 -20.02 -0.95 -9.38
C VAL A 47 -19.01 -0.46 -10.43
N LEU A 48 -17.84 -0.05 -10.03
CA LEU A 48 -16.79 0.43 -10.95
C LEU A 48 -16.29 -0.68 -11.88
N GLY A 49 -16.14 -1.91 -11.39
CA GLY A 49 -15.72 -3.07 -12.17
C GLY A 49 -16.81 -3.67 -13.04
N ASN A 50 -18.09 -3.44 -12.75
CA ASN A 50 -19.19 -4.10 -13.46
C ASN A 50 -19.37 -3.55 -14.89
N PRO A 51 -19.23 -4.36 -15.95
CA PRO A 51 -19.37 -3.90 -17.34
C PRO A 51 -20.80 -3.56 -17.74
N ILE A 52 -21.82 -4.05 -17.01
CA ILE A 52 -23.24 -3.81 -17.32
C ILE A 52 -23.66 -2.38 -16.96
N ILE A 53 -22.97 -1.76 -15.99
CA ILE A 53 -23.29 -0.40 -15.55
C ILE A 53 -22.72 0.60 -16.56
N SER A 54 -23.57 1.48 -17.08
CA SER A 54 -23.16 2.49 -18.07
C SER A 54 -22.11 3.46 -17.50
N PHE A 55 -21.23 3.93 -18.38
CA PHE A 55 -20.17 4.88 -18.04
C PHE A 55 -20.72 6.14 -17.37
N SER A 56 -21.85 6.68 -17.88
CA SER A 56 -22.49 7.86 -17.29
C SER A 56 -22.91 7.64 -15.84
N LYS A 57 -23.45 6.48 -15.48
CA LYS A 57 -23.80 6.17 -14.08
C LYS A 57 -22.57 6.09 -13.19
N LYS A 58 -21.51 5.44 -13.65
CA LYS A 58 -20.23 5.37 -12.93
C LYS A 58 -19.63 6.76 -12.72
N LEU A 59 -19.65 7.60 -13.75
CA LEU A 59 -19.16 8.99 -13.67
C LEU A 59 -19.96 9.81 -12.66
N ASN A 60 -21.29 9.73 -12.70
CA ASN A 60 -22.14 10.45 -11.75
C ASN A 60 -21.87 10.04 -10.30
N ILE A 61 -21.70 8.74 -10.05
CA ILE A 61 -21.38 8.23 -8.71
C ILE A 61 -20.03 8.76 -8.23
N LEU A 62 -18.99 8.67 -9.08
CA LEU A 62 -17.66 9.18 -8.70
C LEU A 62 -17.67 10.69 -8.49
N THR A 63 -18.31 11.43 -9.35
CA THR A 63 -18.42 12.89 -9.21
C THR A 63 -19.15 13.25 -7.91
N ALA A 64 -20.28 12.61 -7.61
CA ALA A 64 -21.04 12.88 -6.39
C ALA A 64 -20.23 12.60 -5.10
N ILE A 65 -19.37 11.60 -5.12
CA ILE A 65 -18.58 11.22 -3.91
C ILE A 65 -17.31 12.05 -3.77
N PHE A 66 -16.62 12.32 -4.87
CA PHE A 66 -15.25 12.81 -4.85
C PHE A 66 -15.07 14.28 -5.28
N GLU A 67 -15.98 14.88 -6.06
CA GLU A 67 -15.78 16.20 -6.68
C GLU A 67 -15.47 17.32 -5.67
N SER A 68 -16.09 17.27 -4.48
CA SER A 68 -15.86 18.28 -3.45
C SER A 68 -14.66 18.02 -2.54
N ARG A 69 -14.00 16.86 -2.69
CA ARG A 69 -13.01 16.36 -1.74
C ARG A 69 -11.62 16.15 -2.33
N VAL A 70 -11.51 16.08 -3.64
CA VAL A 70 -10.25 15.81 -4.34
C VAL A 70 -9.96 16.89 -5.38
N ASN A 71 -8.72 16.96 -5.82
CA ASN A 71 -8.29 17.92 -6.83
C ASN A 71 -9.00 17.66 -8.18
N LYS A 72 -9.21 18.73 -8.95
CA LYS A 72 -9.84 18.64 -10.28
C LYS A 72 -9.10 17.70 -11.23
N LEU A 73 -7.78 17.61 -11.10
CA LEU A 73 -6.96 16.71 -11.90
C LEU A 73 -7.25 15.23 -11.56
N SER A 74 -7.44 14.90 -10.28
CA SER A 74 -7.84 13.55 -9.85
C SER A 74 -9.19 13.15 -10.42
N ILE A 75 -10.17 14.06 -10.40
CA ILE A 75 -11.49 13.82 -11.01
C ILE A 75 -11.37 13.62 -12.53
N ALA A 76 -10.57 14.44 -13.21
CA ALA A 76 -10.35 14.29 -14.65
C ALA A 76 -9.72 12.93 -14.97
N PHE A 77 -8.79 12.49 -14.16
CA PHE A 77 -8.15 11.17 -14.29
C PHE A 77 -9.17 10.03 -14.09
N TYR A 78 -10.01 10.08 -13.06
CA TYR A 78 -11.06 9.07 -12.85
C TYR A 78 -12.03 9.02 -14.04
N LYS A 79 -12.46 10.17 -14.54
CA LYS A 79 -13.32 10.29 -15.73
C LYS A 79 -12.65 9.67 -16.95
N LEU A 80 -11.37 9.93 -17.16
CA LEU A 80 -10.60 9.37 -18.27
C LEU A 80 -10.56 7.84 -18.19
N MET A 81 -10.25 7.27 -17.02
CA MET A 81 -10.18 5.82 -16.83
C MET A 81 -11.53 5.14 -17.12
N ILE A 82 -12.62 5.71 -16.64
CA ILE A 82 -13.97 5.18 -16.91
C ILE A 82 -14.33 5.28 -18.40
N ASN A 83 -14.06 6.41 -19.05
CA ASN A 83 -14.34 6.59 -20.47
C ASN A 83 -13.52 5.64 -21.35
N LYS A 84 -12.35 5.21 -20.88
CA LYS A 84 -11.53 4.17 -21.54
C LYS A 84 -11.98 2.74 -21.22
N GLY A 85 -13.07 2.56 -20.46
CA GLY A 85 -13.55 1.25 -20.03
C GLY A 85 -12.65 0.55 -19.02
N ARG A 86 -11.82 1.31 -18.27
CA ARG A 86 -10.83 0.83 -17.30
C ARG A 86 -11.24 1.10 -15.85
N GLY A 87 -12.55 1.11 -15.56
CA GLY A 87 -13.06 1.34 -14.21
C GLY A 87 -12.67 0.23 -13.21
N ASP A 88 -12.51 -1.00 -13.68
CA ASP A 88 -12.03 -2.16 -12.94
C ASP A 88 -10.58 -2.01 -12.45
N VAL A 89 -9.73 -1.38 -13.28
CA VAL A 89 -8.29 -1.21 -12.99
C VAL A 89 -8.02 0.03 -12.12
N LEU A 90 -9.02 0.88 -11.88
CA LEU A 90 -8.84 2.17 -11.22
C LEU A 90 -8.30 2.03 -9.78
N TYR A 91 -8.79 1.05 -9.02
CA TYR A 91 -8.29 0.77 -7.67
C TYR A 91 -6.82 0.34 -7.67
N VAL A 92 -6.47 -0.58 -8.57
CA VAL A 92 -5.09 -1.06 -8.73
C VAL A 92 -4.17 0.07 -9.18
N THR A 93 -4.67 0.96 -10.06
CA THR A 93 -3.93 2.14 -10.52
C THR A 93 -3.64 3.12 -9.38
N ALA A 94 -4.60 3.34 -8.48
CA ALA A 94 -4.37 4.18 -7.31
C ALA A 94 -3.32 3.58 -6.36
N HIS A 95 -3.30 2.26 -6.22
CA HIS A 95 -2.29 1.55 -5.42
C HIS A 95 -0.90 1.69 -6.04
N GLU A 96 -0.78 1.41 -7.34
CA GLU A 96 0.45 1.56 -8.11
C GLU A 96 0.99 3.01 -8.08
N PHE A 97 0.08 4.01 -8.12
CA PHE A 97 0.46 5.41 -7.98
C PHE A 97 1.16 5.67 -6.64
N VAL A 98 0.59 5.22 -5.55
CA VAL A 98 1.17 5.42 -4.20
C VAL A 98 2.49 4.66 -4.06
N ASP A 99 2.62 3.48 -4.65
CA ASP A 99 3.85 2.70 -4.59
C ASP A 99 4.97 3.35 -5.43
N GLN A 100 4.68 3.80 -6.65
CA GLN A 100 5.62 4.55 -7.48
C GLN A 100 6.00 5.90 -6.86
N TYR A 101 5.04 6.63 -6.27
CA TYR A 101 5.31 7.83 -5.49
C TYR A 101 6.31 7.56 -4.36
N ASN A 102 6.12 6.47 -3.59
CA ASN A 102 7.02 6.12 -2.51
C ASN A 102 8.43 5.83 -3.02
N ILE A 103 8.57 5.16 -4.18
CA ILE A 103 9.87 4.91 -4.81
C ILE A 103 10.55 6.23 -5.20
N ILE A 104 9.84 7.15 -5.86
CA ILE A 104 10.37 8.46 -6.29
C ILE A 104 10.82 9.30 -5.09
N LYS A 105 10.05 9.28 -4.01
CA LYS A 105 10.37 10.04 -2.78
C LYS A 105 11.31 9.31 -1.83
N HIS A 106 11.83 8.14 -2.21
CA HIS A 106 12.66 7.30 -1.34
C HIS A 106 12.00 7.01 0.00
N ILE A 107 10.68 6.74 -0.01
CA ILE A 107 9.90 6.39 1.16
C ILE A 107 9.82 4.86 1.24
N THR A 108 10.38 4.29 2.29
CA THR A 108 10.34 2.84 2.53
C THR A 108 9.28 2.52 3.57
N LYS A 109 8.35 1.63 3.20
CA LYS A 109 7.39 1.07 4.15
C LYS A 109 8.05 -0.09 4.88
N ALA A 110 8.09 -0.03 6.20
CA ALA A 110 8.54 -1.12 7.07
C ALA A 110 7.39 -1.56 7.98
N SER A 111 7.23 -2.86 8.18
CA SER A 111 6.23 -3.43 9.08
C SER A 111 6.94 -4.18 10.20
N VAL A 112 6.60 -3.86 11.45
CA VAL A 112 7.08 -4.57 12.64
C VAL A 112 5.90 -5.27 13.30
N VAL A 113 5.99 -6.58 13.39
CA VAL A 113 5.07 -7.40 14.18
C VAL A 113 5.79 -7.80 15.47
N SER A 114 5.25 -7.46 16.63
CA SER A 114 5.85 -7.74 17.93
C SER A 114 4.88 -8.53 18.84
N ALA A 115 5.44 -9.31 19.76
CA ALA A 115 4.60 -10.09 20.70
C ALA A 115 3.77 -9.21 21.65
N THR A 116 4.29 -8.00 21.95
CA THR A 116 3.64 -7.02 22.83
C THR A 116 3.65 -5.64 22.19
N ALA A 117 2.79 -4.74 22.65
CA ALA A 117 2.74 -3.37 22.16
C ALA A 117 4.10 -2.68 22.34
N LEU A 118 4.63 -2.12 21.25
CA LEU A 118 5.89 -1.38 21.27
C LEU A 118 5.69 -0.02 21.94
N SER A 119 6.60 0.33 22.85
CA SER A 119 6.66 1.69 23.42
C SER A 119 7.03 2.72 22.32
N ALA A 120 6.67 3.99 22.55
CA ALA A 120 7.04 5.06 21.62
C ALA A 120 8.57 5.13 21.39
N ALA A 121 9.35 4.93 22.43
CA ALA A 121 10.82 4.91 22.35
C ALA A 121 11.34 3.76 21.46
N ASN A 122 10.74 2.56 21.57
CA ASN A 122 11.12 1.42 20.73
C ASN A 122 10.70 1.62 19.27
N LYS A 123 9.51 2.19 19.02
CA LYS A 123 9.08 2.55 17.66
C LYS A 123 10.07 3.50 17.00
N GLN A 124 10.53 4.52 17.74
CA GLN A 124 11.51 5.47 17.24
C GLN A 124 12.84 4.79 16.90
N LYS A 125 13.35 3.93 17.80
CA LYS A 125 14.58 3.16 17.55
C LYS A 125 14.49 2.30 16.31
N PHE A 126 13.37 1.56 16.13
CA PHE A 126 13.17 0.78 14.91
C PHE A 126 13.14 1.65 13.65
N ALA A 127 12.46 2.80 13.71
CA ALA A 127 12.44 3.73 12.57
C ALA A 127 13.85 4.24 12.24
N ASP A 128 14.64 4.58 13.25
CA ASP A 128 16.01 5.07 13.08
C ASP A 128 16.96 3.97 12.54
N GLU A 129 16.87 2.75 13.05
CA GLU A 129 17.65 1.60 12.56
C GLU A 129 17.30 1.27 11.09
N VAL A 130 16.01 1.23 10.76
CA VAL A 130 15.58 0.99 9.38
C VAL A 130 16.04 2.12 8.47
N LYS A 131 15.95 3.39 8.94
CA LYS A 131 16.42 4.56 8.21
C LYS A 131 17.92 4.50 7.92
N GLN A 132 18.72 4.04 8.88
CA GLN A 132 20.17 3.85 8.68
C GLN A 132 20.48 2.73 7.69
N ALA A 133 19.68 1.66 7.69
CA ALA A 133 19.91 0.50 6.83
C ALA A 133 19.49 0.72 5.38
N VAL A 134 18.39 1.46 5.14
CA VAL A 134 17.76 1.61 3.82
C VAL A 134 18.02 3.00 3.21
N GLY A 135 18.21 4.01 4.05
CA GLY A 135 18.24 5.41 3.65
C GLY A 135 16.83 5.96 3.38
N GLY A 136 16.70 7.29 3.30
CA GLY A 136 15.42 7.94 2.99
C GLY A 136 14.47 8.04 4.17
N THR A 137 13.18 8.21 3.86
CA THR A 137 12.11 8.32 4.86
C THR A 137 11.48 6.96 5.10
N VAL A 138 11.25 6.60 6.37
CA VAL A 138 10.66 5.31 6.75
C VAL A 138 9.29 5.52 7.35
N ILE A 139 8.30 4.80 6.82
CA ILE A 139 6.96 4.69 7.41
C ILE A 139 6.89 3.33 8.10
N LEU A 140 6.81 3.35 9.43
CA LEU A 140 6.77 2.15 10.25
C LEU A 140 5.31 1.79 10.61
N ASP A 141 4.82 0.67 10.09
CA ASP A 141 3.57 0.05 10.53
C ASP A 141 3.85 -0.94 11.65
N THR A 142 3.10 -0.87 12.75
CA THR A 142 3.33 -1.73 13.91
C THR A 142 2.09 -2.55 14.22
N LYS A 143 2.24 -3.87 14.29
CA LYS A 143 1.20 -4.82 14.66
C LYS A 143 1.61 -5.63 15.87
N VAL A 144 0.63 -6.09 16.64
CA VAL A 144 0.86 -6.96 17.79
C VAL A 144 0.32 -8.34 17.47
N ASP A 145 1.17 -9.35 17.62
CA ASP A 145 0.81 -10.76 17.49
C ASP A 145 1.40 -11.57 18.67
N PRO A 146 0.58 -11.91 19.66
CA PRO A 146 1.00 -12.69 20.80
C PRO A 146 1.53 -14.10 20.47
N ALA A 147 1.18 -14.63 19.28
CA ALA A 147 1.66 -15.94 18.83
C ALA A 147 3.19 -16.01 18.65
N LEU A 148 3.85 -14.86 18.53
CA LEU A 148 5.32 -14.77 18.49
C LEU A 148 6.00 -15.15 19.80
N ILE A 149 5.24 -15.19 20.92
CA ILE A 149 5.70 -15.48 22.30
C ILE A 149 6.61 -14.38 22.82
N GLY A 150 7.53 -13.85 22.00
CA GLY A 150 8.48 -12.79 22.27
C GLY A 150 9.28 -12.41 21.04
N GLY A 151 10.02 -11.31 21.11
CA GLY A 151 10.77 -10.76 19.98
C GLY A 151 9.88 -10.03 18.97
N PHE A 152 10.37 -9.92 17.75
CA PHE A 152 9.66 -9.22 16.66
C PHE A 152 10.00 -9.80 15.29
N VAL A 153 9.15 -9.51 14.32
CA VAL A 153 9.38 -9.76 12.91
C VAL A 153 9.35 -8.39 12.20
N LEU A 154 10.48 -8.03 11.60
CA LEU A 154 10.62 -6.79 10.82
C LEU A 154 10.60 -7.15 9.34
N THR A 155 9.71 -6.53 8.58
CA THR A 155 9.62 -6.67 7.12
C THR A 155 9.89 -5.33 6.47
N ILE A 156 10.83 -5.28 5.53
CA ILE A 156 11.21 -4.09 4.77
C ILE A 156 11.21 -4.46 3.28
N GLY A 157 10.18 -4.03 2.53
CA GLY A 157 10.00 -4.49 1.16
C GLY A 157 9.95 -6.02 1.10
N ASP A 158 10.87 -6.64 0.36
CA ASP A 158 10.96 -8.10 0.18
C ASP A 158 11.83 -8.81 1.24
N ARG A 159 12.45 -8.06 2.15
CA ARG A 159 13.32 -8.61 3.18
C ARG A 159 12.59 -8.73 4.51
N GLN A 160 12.74 -9.89 5.15
CA GLN A 160 12.16 -10.17 6.46
C GLN A 160 13.25 -10.59 7.44
N LEU A 161 13.28 -9.94 8.59
CA LEU A 161 14.11 -10.31 9.74
C LEU A 161 13.19 -10.83 10.85
N ASP A 162 13.26 -12.11 11.13
CA ASP A 162 12.49 -12.77 12.18
C ASP A 162 13.38 -13.10 13.36
N THR A 163 13.15 -12.43 14.47
CA THR A 163 13.83 -12.64 15.76
C THR A 163 12.87 -13.17 16.84
N SER A 164 11.72 -13.72 16.40
CA SER A 164 10.70 -14.23 17.32
C SER A 164 11.17 -15.49 18.06
N ILE A 165 10.73 -15.62 19.31
CA ILE A 165 10.97 -16.82 20.13
C ILE A 165 10.27 -18.03 19.50
N ALA A 166 9.07 -17.84 18.95
CA ALA A 166 8.33 -18.90 18.26
C ALA A 166 9.13 -19.53 17.12
N SER A 167 9.75 -18.73 16.27
CA SER A 167 10.60 -19.21 15.17
C SER A 167 11.87 -19.87 15.66
N SER A 168 12.50 -19.33 16.70
CA SER A 168 13.69 -19.91 17.33
C SER A 168 13.40 -21.29 17.93
N LEU A 169 12.27 -21.45 18.63
CA LEU A 169 11.81 -22.73 19.15
C LEU A 169 11.49 -23.73 18.04
N LYS A 170 10.84 -23.26 16.97
CA LYS A 170 10.53 -24.12 15.81
C LYS A 170 11.80 -24.64 15.13
N LYS A 171 12.82 -23.78 15.00
CA LYS A 171 14.14 -24.17 14.47
C LYS A 171 14.81 -25.20 15.36
N LEU A 172 14.89 -24.94 16.68
CA LEU A 172 15.43 -25.88 17.66
C LEU A 172 14.72 -27.25 17.58
N LYS A 173 13.38 -27.25 17.57
CA LYS A 173 12.61 -28.51 17.45
C LYS A 173 12.94 -29.27 16.17
N LYS A 174 13.14 -28.56 15.06
CA LYS A 174 13.54 -29.18 13.78
C LYS A 174 14.97 -29.76 13.85
N ASP A 175 15.89 -29.02 14.46
CA ASP A 175 17.28 -29.43 14.60
C ASP A 175 17.39 -30.70 15.49
N PHE A 176 16.64 -30.76 16.61
CA PHE A 176 16.56 -31.95 17.45
C PHE A 176 15.86 -33.14 16.74
N ALA A 177 14.82 -32.89 15.96
CA ALA A 177 14.14 -33.95 15.22
C ALA A 177 14.98 -34.49 14.04
N GLY A 178 15.84 -33.65 13.44
CA GLY A 178 16.75 -34.04 12.38
C GLY A 178 18.08 -34.64 12.84
N GLY A 179 18.49 -34.35 14.10
CA GLY A 179 19.74 -34.83 14.71
C GLY A 179 19.68 -36.22 15.38
N VAL A 180 18.53 -36.91 15.33
CA VAL A 180 18.36 -38.23 15.94
C VAL A 180 18.65 -39.38 14.94
N ILE A 181 19.21 -39.07 13.79
CA ILE A 181 19.66 -40.10 12.83
C ILE A 181 21.18 -39.90 12.61
N GLN A 182 21.98 -40.21 13.61
CA GLN A 182 23.36 -40.67 13.52
C GLN A 182 23.65 -41.62 14.67
#